data_869603cd38af3196a75f18cab86b709f
#
_entry.id   869603cd38af3196a75f18cab86b709f
#
_cell.length_a   1.000
_cell.length_b   1.000
_cell.length_c   1.000
_cell.angle_alpha   90.00
_cell.angle_beta   90.00
_cell.angle_gamma   90.00
#
_symmetry.space_group_name_H-M   'P 1'
#
loop_
_entity.id
_entity.type
_entity.pdbx_description
1 polymer ?
#
loop_
_entity_poly.entity_id
_entity_poly.type
_entity_poly.pdbx_seq_one_letter_code
_entity_poly.pdbx_strand_id
1 'polypeptide(L)'
;NKFILNIRDYFFENNKLIKYRMKKIVDASRLTTLSSEGFLKFLPKSEKYRIIYSYNMSIIRESNVTDGFKKRWPINIGFIGNVRFNEINQKLIKELANDSRFHMQYFGTGSEKLEVFARENFINNITFSGGFDLKETPKYLNEIDILNNLFGNQNIALDTALSIRMYYALFLNKPIITTDDTFTATEANKFGLGFSINPENLKGIGDELMDWYNNLDVMDINHKREAYRNDVIENNKQFYQEIGRIFNE
;
A
#
# COMPACT_ATOMS: atom_id res chain seq x y z
N ASN A 1 -26.17 24.04 -2.39
CA ASN A 1 -24.73 23.88 -2.59
C ASN A 1 -24.45 22.53 -3.20
N LYS A 2 -23.87 22.51 -4.41
CA LYS A 2 -23.52 21.26 -5.11
C LYS A 2 -22.00 21.11 -5.04
N PHE A 3 -21.46 20.41 -4.03
CA PHE A 3 -20.06 20.07 -3.97
C PHE A 3 -19.89 18.58 -3.62
N ILE A 4 -18.76 18.02 -4.02
CA ILE A 4 -18.31 16.69 -3.65
C ILE A 4 -17.19 16.87 -2.66
N LEU A 5 -17.31 16.22 -1.49
CA LEU A 5 -16.24 16.16 -0.50
C LEU A 5 -15.33 14.96 -0.82
N ASN A 6 -14.02 15.16 -0.85
CA ASN A 6 -13.06 14.08 -1.05
C ASN A 6 -12.18 13.93 0.20
N ILE A 7 -12.29 12.80 0.88
CA ILE A 7 -11.52 12.45 2.08
C ILE A 7 -10.46 11.44 1.67
N ARG A 8 -9.18 11.85 1.70
CA ARG A 8 -8.04 11.01 1.37
C ARG A 8 -7.22 10.59 2.57
N ASP A 9 -7.12 11.48 3.56
CA ASP A 9 -6.43 11.26 4.83
C ASP A 9 -7.25 11.85 5.96
N TYR A 10 -7.16 11.28 7.17
CA TYR A 10 -7.85 11.77 8.34
C TYR A 10 -7.01 11.54 9.61
N PHE A 11 -6.88 12.58 10.45
CA PHE A 11 -5.98 12.58 11.60
C PHE A 11 -6.63 13.02 12.93
N PHE A 12 -7.91 13.37 12.93
CA PHE A 12 -8.56 14.03 14.07
C PHE A 12 -9.78 13.29 14.60
N GLU A 13 -9.74 11.96 14.55
CA GLU A 13 -10.85 11.06 14.91
C GLU A 13 -11.30 11.19 16.35
N ASN A 14 -10.40 11.59 17.27
CA ASN A 14 -10.69 11.77 18.69
C ASN A 14 -11.18 13.18 19.05
N ASN A 15 -11.15 14.13 18.11
CA ASN A 15 -11.58 15.50 18.35
C ASN A 15 -13.08 15.67 18.10
N LYS A 16 -13.88 15.79 19.17
CA LYS A 16 -15.34 15.90 19.10
C LYS A 16 -15.81 17.10 18.24
N LEU A 17 -15.11 18.24 18.27
CA LEU A 17 -15.47 19.43 17.49
C LEU A 17 -15.24 19.19 16.00
N ILE A 18 -14.10 18.57 15.66
CA ILE A 18 -13.78 18.24 14.25
C ILE A 18 -14.76 17.19 13.73
N LYS A 19 -15.07 16.16 14.52
CA LYS A 19 -16.09 15.15 14.17
C LYS A 19 -17.46 15.78 13.91
N TYR A 20 -17.87 16.73 14.74
CA TYR A 20 -19.14 17.48 14.53
C TYR A 20 -19.11 18.31 13.25
N ARG A 21 -17.99 19.02 12.98
CA ARG A 21 -17.82 19.78 11.74
C ARG A 21 -17.79 18.87 10.52
N MET A 22 -17.10 17.73 10.60
CA MET A 22 -17.07 16.73 9.54
C MET A 22 -18.49 16.24 9.22
N LYS A 23 -19.30 15.92 10.25
CA LYS A 23 -20.71 15.55 10.03
C LYS A 23 -21.45 16.63 9.25
N LYS A 24 -21.33 17.91 9.63
CA LYS A 24 -22.01 19.00 8.93
C LYS A 24 -21.57 19.14 7.46
N ILE A 25 -20.27 18.96 7.20
CA ILE A 25 -19.73 19.06 5.82
C ILE A 25 -20.22 17.88 4.98
N VAL A 26 -20.22 16.65 5.54
CA VAL A 26 -20.75 15.46 4.88
C VAL A 26 -22.24 15.63 4.61
N ASP A 27 -23.02 16.08 5.59
CA ASP A 27 -24.48 16.31 5.43
C ASP A 27 -24.76 17.36 4.35
N ALA A 28 -23.91 18.39 4.21
CA ALA A 28 -24.03 19.46 3.22
C ALA A 28 -23.52 19.06 1.82
N SER A 29 -22.66 18.06 1.72
CA SER A 29 -22.16 17.57 0.44
C SER A 29 -23.25 16.85 -0.36
N ARG A 30 -23.16 16.85 -1.67
CA ARG A 30 -24.00 15.98 -2.51
C ARG A 30 -23.52 14.52 -2.43
N LEU A 31 -22.23 14.35 -2.40
CA LEU A 31 -21.54 13.06 -2.31
C LEU A 31 -20.24 13.25 -1.53
N THR A 32 -19.78 12.22 -0.82
CA THR A 32 -18.48 12.21 -0.15
C THR A 32 -17.69 10.98 -0.58
N THR A 33 -16.49 11.19 -1.11
CA THR A 33 -15.60 10.12 -1.55
C THR A 33 -14.57 9.79 -0.50
N LEU A 34 -14.26 8.51 -0.35
CA LEU A 34 -13.26 7.99 0.57
C LEU A 34 -12.21 7.20 -0.21
N SER A 35 -10.93 7.44 0.05
CA SER A 35 -9.83 6.66 -0.55
C SER A 35 -9.60 5.32 0.15
N SER A 36 -10.27 5.08 1.28
CA SER A 36 -10.23 3.84 2.04
C SER A 36 -11.55 3.60 2.75
N GLU A 37 -12.06 2.38 2.68
CA GLU A 37 -13.22 1.94 3.46
C GLU A 37 -12.92 1.92 4.97
N GLY A 38 -11.63 1.75 5.33
CA GLY A 38 -11.17 1.80 6.72
C GLY A 38 -11.58 3.09 7.45
N PHE A 39 -11.80 4.20 6.74
CA PHE A 39 -12.24 5.46 7.33
C PHE A 39 -13.67 5.42 7.88
N LEU A 40 -14.48 4.46 7.46
CA LEU A 40 -15.84 4.27 8.01
C LEU A 40 -15.85 3.95 9.51
N LYS A 41 -14.73 3.44 10.06
CA LYS A 41 -14.58 3.14 11.49
C LYS A 41 -14.76 4.38 12.39
N PHE A 42 -14.42 5.58 11.91
CA PHE A 42 -14.43 6.80 12.70
C PHE A 42 -15.24 7.96 12.10
N LEU A 43 -15.59 7.89 10.83
CA LEU A 43 -16.41 8.91 10.20
C LEU A 43 -17.87 8.85 10.66
N PRO A 44 -18.61 9.97 10.66
CA PRO A 44 -20.03 9.97 10.97
C PRO A 44 -20.80 9.10 9.96
N LYS A 45 -21.83 8.38 10.41
CA LYS A 45 -22.66 7.55 9.51
C LYS A 45 -23.33 8.42 8.44
N SER A 46 -23.25 8.01 7.18
CA SER A 46 -23.88 8.67 6.04
C SER A 46 -24.02 7.71 4.86
N GLU A 47 -25.10 7.81 4.09
CA GLU A 47 -25.31 7.09 2.84
C GLU A 47 -24.61 7.75 1.64
N LYS A 48 -24.02 8.92 1.85
CA LYS A 48 -23.34 9.70 0.81
C LYS A 48 -21.92 9.23 0.51
N TYR A 49 -21.40 8.26 1.25
CA TYR A 49 -20.05 7.76 1.04
C TYR A 49 -19.96 6.88 -0.21
N ARG A 50 -18.90 7.13 -0.98
CA ARG A 50 -18.47 6.27 -2.09
C ARG A 50 -16.99 5.99 -1.94
N ILE A 51 -16.61 4.74 -2.02
CA ILE A 51 -15.20 4.35 -2.03
C ILE A 51 -14.65 4.63 -3.43
N ILE A 52 -13.47 5.27 -3.50
CA ILE A 52 -12.75 5.48 -4.75
C ILE A 52 -11.36 4.92 -4.60
N TYR A 53 -11.06 3.93 -5.39
CA TYR A 53 -9.74 3.32 -5.42
C TYR A 53 -8.77 4.19 -6.23
N SER A 54 -7.76 4.76 -5.53
CA SER A 54 -6.81 5.73 -6.09
C SER A 54 -5.57 5.05 -6.66
N TYR A 55 -5.67 4.48 -7.85
CA TYR A 55 -4.54 3.89 -8.56
C TYR A 55 -4.18 4.69 -9.82
N ASN A 56 -2.91 4.58 -10.26
CA ASN A 56 -2.42 5.25 -11.46
C ASN A 56 -2.28 4.25 -12.62
N MET A 57 -3.27 4.26 -13.52
CA MET A 57 -3.30 3.35 -14.67
C MET A 57 -2.16 3.56 -15.67
N SER A 58 -1.60 4.78 -15.79
CA SER A 58 -0.46 5.00 -16.68
C SER A 58 0.76 4.23 -16.17
N ILE A 59 1.07 4.38 -14.88
CA ILE A 59 2.17 3.63 -14.24
C ILE A 59 1.95 2.11 -14.37
N ILE A 60 0.72 1.65 -14.10
CA ILE A 60 0.39 0.22 -14.18
C ILE A 60 0.59 -0.32 -15.60
N ARG A 61 0.14 0.39 -16.63
CA ARG A 61 0.25 -0.03 -18.04
C ARG A 61 1.69 -0.05 -18.54
N GLU A 62 2.54 0.85 -18.05
CA GLU A 62 3.94 0.95 -18.42
C GLU A 62 4.81 -0.03 -17.62
N SER A 63 4.27 -0.65 -16.56
CA SER A 63 4.94 -1.64 -15.75
C SER A 63 4.66 -3.06 -16.24
N ASN A 64 5.61 -3.97 -16.03
CA ASN A 64 5.44 -5.37 -16.40
C ASN A 64 4.60 -6.10 -15.35
N VAL A 65 3.54 -6.76 -15.81
CA VAL A 65 2.79 -7.71 -14.98
C VAL A 65 3.64 -8.97 -14.80
N THR A 66 3.72 -9.47 -13.58
CA THR A 66 4.44 -10.70 -13.30
C THR A 66 3.56 -11.91 -13.63
N ASP A 67 3.93 -12.68 -14.66
CA ASP A 67 3.27 -13.95 -15.00
C ASP A 67 3.81 -15.06 -14.09
N GLY A 68 3.25 -15.13 -12.92
CA GLY A 68 3.73 -16.02 -11.85
C GLY A 68 4.94 -15.44 -11.10
N PHE A 69 5.27 -16.05 -9.94
CA PHE A 69 6.40 -15.60 -9.12
C PHE A 69 7.69 -16.19 -9.69
N LYS A 70 8.42 -15.37 -10.41
CA LYS A 70 9.75 -15.77 -10.90
C LYS A 70 10.65 -15.91 -9.68
N LYS A 71 11.12 -17.14 -9.42
CA LYS A 71 12.14 -17.41 -8.42
C LYS A 71 13.47 -16.82 -8.90
N ARG A 72 13.63 -15.52 -8.69
CA ARG A 72 14.94 -14.85 -8.84
C ARG A 72 15.70 -14.94 -7.52
N TRP A 73 16.98 -15.03 -7.60
CA TRP A 73 17.87 -14.99 -6.43
C TRP A 73 18.94 -13.93 -6.67
N PRO A 74 19.16 -12.99 -5.76
CA PRO A 74 18.33 -12.72 -4.56
C PRO A 74 16.94 -12.21 -4.92
N ILE A 75 15.97 -12.36 -3.99
CA ILE A 75 14.66 -11.75 -4.08
C ILE A 75 14.78 -10.26 -3.78
N ASN A 76 14.33 -9.42 -4.69
CA ASN A 76 14.36 -7.96 -4.54
C ASN A 76 13.14 -7.48 -3.73
N ILE A 77 13.36 -7.02 -2.50
CA ILE A 77 12.34 -6.41 -1.66
C ILE A 77 12.44 -4.89 -1.80
N GLY A 78 11.47 -4.26 -2.47
CA GLY A 78 11.55 -2.86 -2.82
C GLY A 78 10.52 -1.97 -2.14
N PHE A 79 10.99 -0.88 -1.53
CA PHE A 79 10.16 0.25 -1.12
C PHE A 79 10.18 1.32 -2.22
N ILE A 80 9.02 1.82 -2.65
CA ILE A 80 8.94 2.88 -3.67
C ILE A 80 8.12 4.07 -3.16
N GLY A 81 8.68 5.27 -3.21
CA GLY A 81 8.09 6.53 -2.78
C GLY A 81 8.79 7.17 -1.59
N ASN A 82 8.09 7.99 -0.80
CA ASN A 82 8.68 8.70 0.34
C ASN A 82 8.69 7.79 1.59
N VAL A 83 9.88 7.52 2.13
CA VAL A 83 10.08 6.77 3.38
C VAL A 83 9.83 7.71 4.56
N ARG A 84 8.74 7.49 5.30
CA ARG A 84 8.34 8.33 6.44
C ARG A 84 8.61 7.68 7.80
N PHE A 85 8.58 6.35 7.85
CA PHE A 85 8.65 5.57 9.09
C PHE A 85 9.93 4.73 9.09
N ASN A 86 11.02 5.37 9.50
CA ASN A 86 12.35 4.74 9.43
C ASN A 86 12.51 3.59 10.42
N GLU A 87 11.90 3.67 11.61
CA GLU A 87 12.13 2.68 12.70
C GLU A 87 11.73 1.26 12.28
N ILE A 88 10.53 1.06 11.71
CA ILE A 88 10.11 -0.27 11.28
C ILE A 88 10.95 -0.78 10.11
N ASN A 89 11.36 0.11 9.20
CA ASN A 89 12.24 -0.26 8.11
C ASN A 89 13.65 -0.59 8.59
N GLN A 90 14.19 0.10 9.62
CA GLN A 90 15.46 -0.27 10.25
C GLN A 90 15.39 -1.66 10.90
N LYS A 91 14.27 -2.00 11.57
CA LYS A 91 14.07 -3.35 12.13
C LYS A 91 14.12 -4.40 11.00
N LEU A 92 13.41 -4.20 9.89
CA LEU A 92 13.44 -5.12 8.74
C LEU A 92 14.85 -5.23 8.14
N ILE A 93 15.52 -4.10 7.91
CA ILE A 93 16.89 -4.06 7.36
C ILE A 93 17.85 -4.83 8.25
N LYS A 94 17.73 -4.71 9.57
CA LYS A 94 18.57 -5.41 10.54
C LYS A 94 18.34 -6.92 10.50
N GLU A 95 17.10 -7.37 10.43
CA GLU A 95 16.75 -8.80 10.40
C GLU A 95 17.15 -9.49 9.08
N LEU A 96 17.14 -8.75 7.97
CA LEU A 96 17.55 -9.25 6.66
C LEU A 96 19.01 -8.90 6.31
N ALA A 97 19.77 -8.35 7.27
CA ALA A 97 21.13 -7.89 7.04
C ALA A 97 22.05 -8.99 6.52
N ASN A 98 22.66 -8.77 5.37
CA ASN A 98 23.60 -9.68 4.71
C ASN A 98 23.06 -11.11 4.46
N ASP A 99 21.74 -11.30 4.51
CA ASP A 99 21.10 -12.53 4.06
C ASP A 99 21.12 -12.59 2.53
N SER A 100 21.88 -13.52 1.98
CA SER A 100 22.08 -13.66 0.54
C SER A 100 20.81 -14.04 -0.25
N ARG A 101 19.74 -14.41 0.44
CA ARG A 101 18.43 -14.69 -0.19
C ARG A 101 17.72 -13.43 -0.63
N PHE A 102 18.02 -12.27 -0.03
CA PHE A 102 17.32 -11.02 -0.22
C PHE A 102 18.23 -9.88 -0.64
N HIS A 103 17.73 -8.99 -1.47
CA HIS A 103 18.31 -7.68 -1.76
C HIS A 103 17.25 -6.60 -1.51
N MET A 104 17.51 -5.70 -0.57
CA MET A 104 16.61 -4.62 -0.21
C MET A 104 16.85 -3.39 -1.09
N GLN A 105 15.79 -2.74 -1.56
CA GLN A 105 15.87 -1.58 -2.45
C GLN A 105 14.94 -0.47 -1.95
N TYR A 106 15.47 0.73 -1.82
CA TYR A 106 14.70 1.91 -1.44
C TYR A 106 14.76 2.94 -2.55
N PHE A 107 13.66 3.08 -3.27
CA PHE A 107 13.48 4.02 -4.38
C PHE A 107 12.66 5.21 -3.92
N GLY A 108 13.27 6.40 -3.80
CA GLY A 108 12.59 7.62 -3.41
C GLY A 108 13.28 8.40 -2.29
N THR A 109 12.61 9.43 -1.81
CA THR A 109 13.12 10.34 -0.77
C THR A 109 12.86 9.82 0.64
N GLY A 110 13.55 10.37 1.65
CA GLY A 110 13.34 10.08 3.07
C GLY A 110 14.06 8.82 3.56
N SER A 111 14.87 8.18 2.72
CA SER A 111 15.65 6.98 3.06
C SER A 111 17.06 7.28 3.58
N GLU A 112 17.45 8.55 3.69
CA GLU A 112 18.82 8.98 4.04
C GLU A 112 19.26 8.43 5.42
N LYS A 113 18.33 8.35 6.39
CA LYS A 113 18.61 7.75 7.70
C LYS A 113 18.82 6.25 7.63
N LEU A 114 18.12 5.56 6.73
CA LEU A 114 18.28 4.12 6.50
C LEU A 114 19.61 3.84 5.80
N GLU A 115 20.04 4.69 4.89
CA GLU A 115 21.32 4.58 4.20
C GLU A 115 22.50 4.74 5.20
N VAL A 116 22.45 5.75 6.09
CA VAL A 116 23.43 5.92 7.16
C VAL A 116 23.44 4.68 8.07
N PHE A 117 22.28 4.22 8.50
CA PHE A 117 22.14 3.03 9.35
C PHE A 117 22.74 1.78 8.68
N ALA A 118 22.45 1.54 7.41
CA ALA A 118 22.99 0.39 6.70
C ALA A 118 24.52 0.43 6.59
N ARG A 119 25.08 1.60 6.27
CA ARG A 119 26.54 1.81 6.19
C ARG A 119 27.22 1.58 7.54
N GLU A 120 26.68 2.14 8.63
CA GLU A 120 27.24 2.01 9.97
C GLU A 120 27.19 0.58 10.52
N ASN A 121 26.24 -0.22 10.04
CA ASN A 121 26.10 -1.63 10.41
C ASN A 121 26.66 -2.62 9.37
N PHE A 122 27.44 -2.15 8.37
CA PHE A 122 28.07 -2.98 7.34
C PHE A 122 27.09 -3.89 6.58
N ILE A 123 25.88 -3.38 6.28
CA ILE A 123 24.85 -4.11 5.56
C ILE A 123 25.05 -3.90 4.05
N ASN A 124 25.34 -4.97 3.30
CA ASN A 124 25.76 -4.90 1.92
C ASN A 124 24.67 -5.32 0.91
N ASN A 125 23.61 -6.00 1.36
CA ASN A 125 22.51 -6.45 0.51
C ASN A 125 21.36 -5.41 0.41
N ILE A 126 21.72 -4.14 0.29
CA ILE A 126 20.78 -3.03 0.25
C ILE A 126 21.26 -1.91 -0.69
N THR A 127 20.32 -1.29 -1.42
CA THR A 127 20.60 -0.13 -2.29
C THR A 127 19.57 0.99 -2.09
N PHE A 128 20.01 2.22 -2.34
CA PHE A 128 19.22 3.44 -2.23
C PHE A 128 19.37 4.27 -3.51
N SER A 129 18.25 4.69 -4.13
CA SER A 129 18.31 5.52 -5.36
C SER A 129 18.17 7.02 -5.09
N GLY A 130 17.69 7.41 -3.90
CA GLY A 130 17.23 8.78 -3.67
C GLY A 130 15.95 9.12 -4.45
N GLY A 131 15.66 10.41 -4.57
CA GLY A 131 14.48 10.90 -5.29
C GLY A 131 14.57 10.67 -6.80
N PHE A 132 13.42 10.41 -7.45
CA PHE A 132 13.30 10.14 -8.88
C PHE A 132 12.03 10.80 -9.47
N ASP A 133 11.97 10.95 -10.79
CA ASP A 133 10.76 11.44 -11.48
C ASP A 133 9.66 10.36 -11.42
N LEU A 134 8.41 10.79 -11.21
CA LEU A 134 7.26 9.88 -11.16
C LEU A 134 7.14 8.99 -12.41
N LYS A 135 7.60 9.47 -13.57
CA LYS A 135 7.63 8.71 -14.83
C LYS A 135 8.58 7.51 -14.79
N GLU A 136 9.55 7.50 -13.88
CA GLU A 136 10.47 6.38 -13.70
C GLU A 136 9.89 5.27 -12.81
N THR A 137 8.74 5.51 -12.16
CA THR A 137 8.09 4.52 -11.29
C THR A 137 7.94 3.14 -11.93
N PRO A 138 7.53 2.99 -13.22
CA PRO A 138 7.44 1.67 -13.87
C PRO A 138 8.77 0.94 -13.91
N LYS A 139 9.87 1.65 -14.17
CA LYS A 139 11.23 1.07 -14.18
C LYS A 139 11.54 0.42 -12.82
N TYR A 140 11.37 1.16 -11.73
CA TYR A 140 11.66 0.65 -10.39
C TYR A 140 10.68 -0.44 -9.96
N LEU A 141 9.40 -0.35 -10.31
CA LEU A 141 8.44 -1.41 -10.05
C LEU A 141 8.83 -2.73 -10.75
N ASN A 142 9.46 -2.66 -11.93
CA ASN A 142 9.91 -3.84 -12.66
C ASN A 142 11.14 -4.53 -12.01
N GLU A 143 11.91 -3.79 -11.21
CA GLU A 143 13.04 -4.33 -10.45
C GLU A 143 12.63 -5.06 -9.16
N ILE A 144 11.45 -4.74 -8.60
CA ILE A 144 10.94 -5.26 -7.34
C ILE A 144 10.26 -6.63 -7.54
N ASP A 145 10.58 -7.61 -6.72
CA ASP A 145 9.88 -8.89 -6.64
C ASP A 145 8.82 -8.87 -5.53
N ILE A 146 9.13 -8.29 -4.37
CA ILE A 146 8.21 -8.12 -3.25
C ILE A 146 8.14 -6.64 -2.87
N LEU A 147 6.96 -6.06 -2.86
CA LEU A 147 6.75 -4.67 -2.44
C LEU A 147 6.88 -4.53 -0.92
N ASN A 148 7.71 -3.61 -0.46
CA ASN A 148 7.77 -3.23 0.95
C ASN A 148 6.75 -2.10 1.21
N ASN A 149 5.78 -2.37 2.08
CA ASN A 149 4.80 -1.39 2.54
C ASN A 149 4.75 -1.29 4.07
N LEU A 150 5.91 -1.29 4.71
CA LEU A 150 6.01 -1.16 6.17
C LEU A 150 5.94 0.31 6.59
N PHE A 151 4.83 0.66 7.23
CA PHE A 151 4.61 1.98 7.82
C PHE A 151 4.40 1.94 9.34
N GLY A 152 4.28 0.76 9.94
CA GLY A 152 3.86 0.57 11.32
C GLY A 152 2.34 0.56 11.47
N ASN A 153 1.88 0.46 12.72
CA ASN A 153 0.47 0.47 13.13
C ASN A 153 0.29 1.31 14.39
N GLN A 154 -0.84 1.15 15.11
CA GLN A 154 -1.20 1.89 16.31
C GLN A 154 -1.36 3.41 16.08
N ASN A 155 -1.69 3.77 14.84
CA ASN A 155 -2.04 5.13 14.45
C ASN A 155 -3.22 5.05 13.48
N ILE A 156 -4.32 5.74 13.80
CA ILE A 156 -5.56 5.63 13.03
C ILE A 156 -5.37 5.89 11.53
N ALA A 157 -4.48 6.80 11.16
CA ALA A 157 -4.20 7.09 9.76
C ALA A 157 -3.51 5.91 9.06
N LEU A 158 -2.59 5.21 9.75
CA LEU A 158 -1.91 4.02 9.22
C LEU A 158 -2.83 2.80 9.23
N ASP A 159 -3.59 2.63 10.34
CA ASP A 159 -4.45 1.49 10.56
C ASP A 159 -5.64 1.45 9.60
N THR A 160 -6.06 2.61 9.08
CA THR A 160 -7.27 2.73 8.24
C THR A 160 -7.03 3.17 6.80
N ALA A 161 -5.84 3.68 6.49
CA ALA A 161 -5.50 4.07 5.13
C ALA A 161 -5.29 2.87 4.20
N LEU A 162 -5.50 3.09 2.90
CA LEU A 162 -5.17 2.13 1.86
C LEU A 162 -4.00 2.65 1.03
N SER A 163 -2.90 1.91 1.06
CA SER A 163 -1.67 2.32 0.37
C SER A 163 -1.77 2.17 -1.14
N ILE A 164 -1.18 3.12 -1.88
CA ILE A 164 -1.05 3.01 -3.34
C ILE A 164 -0.25 1.76 -3.75
N ARG A 165 0.68 1.28 -2.93
CA ARG A 165 1.47 0.07 -3.21
C ARG A 165 0.61 -1.19 -3.22
N MET A 166 -0.49 -1.21 -2.49
CA MET A 166 -1.46 -2.29 -2.55
C MET A 166 -2.04 -2.44 -3.98
N TYR A 167 -2.30 -1.30 -4.67
CA TYR A 167 -2.73 -1.36 -6.06
C TYR A 167 -1.63 -1.82 -7.01
N TYR A 168 -0.37 -1.46 -6.76
CA TYR A 168 0.75 -2.04 -7.52
C TYR A 168 0.84 -3.55 -7.32
N ALA A 169 0.69 -4.03 -6.07
CA ALA A 169 0.62 -5.47 -5.78
C ALA A 169 -0.51 -6.14 -6.56
N LEU A 170 -1.72 -5.58 -6.48
CA LEU A 170 -2.92 -6.09 -7.12
C LEU A 170 -2.79 -6.16 -8.66
N PHE A 171 -2.42 -5.05 -9.29
CA PHE A 171 -2.43 -4.94 -10.76
C PHE A 171 -1.20 -5.56 -11.42
N LEU A 172 -0.04 -5.54 -10.76
CA LEU A 172 1.21 -6.07 -11.29
C LEU A 172 1.52 -7.50 -10.83
N ASN A 173 0.61 -8.12 -10.06
CA ASN A 173 0.77 -9.47 -9.51
C ASN A 173 2.05 -9.61 -8.68
N LYS A 174 2.29 -8.68 -7.74
CA LYS A 174 3.47 -8.67 -6.88
C LYS A 174 3.10 -8.92 -5.43
N PRO A 175 3.79 -9.83 -4.73
CA PRO A 175 3.71 -9.92 -3.28
C PRO A 175 3.96 -8.58 -2.59
N ILE A 176 3.35 -8.38 -1.42
CA ILE A 176 3.50 -7.15 -0.65
C ILE A 176 3.65 -7.45 0.84
N ILE A 177 4.70 -6.90 1.44
CA ILE A 177 4.91 -6.92 2.89
C ILE A 177 4.12 -5.75 3.49
N THR A 178 3.30 -6.04 4.48
CA THR A 178 2.46 -5.06 5.18
C THR A 178 2.67 -5.15 6.69
N THR A 179 2.30 -4.11 7.42
CA THR A 179 2.19 -4.19 8.88
C THR A 179 0.85 -4.80 9.24
N ASP A 180 0.83 -5.77 10.15
CA ASP A 180 -0.42 -6.36 10.66
C ASP A 180 -1.31 -5.32 11.34
N ASP A 181 -2.57 -5.68 11.60
CA ASP A 181 -3.61 -4.80 12.16
C ASP A 181 -3.87 -3.51 11.35
N THR A 182 -3.45 -3.47 10.07
CA THR A 182 -3.75 -2.36 9.16
C THR A 182 -4.80 -2.74 8.10
N PHE A 183 -5.53 -1.74 7.62
CA PHE A 183 -6.50 -1.97 6.54
C PHE A 183 -5.81 -2.40 5.24
N THR A 184 -4.62 -1.89 4.96
CA THR A 184 -3.82 -2.34 3.81
C THR A 184 -3.46 -3.83 3.91
N ALA A 185 -3.11 -4.35 5.10
CA ALA A 185 -2.85 -5.76 5.31
C ALA A 185 -4.11 -6.61 5.07
N THR A 186 -5.25 -6.17 5.63
CA THR A 186 -6.55 -6.83 5.42
C THR A 186 -6.88 -6.96 3.93
N GLU A 187 -6.72 -5.87 3.17
CA GLU A 187 -7.03 -5.85 1.74
C GLU A 187 -6.03 -6.69 0.92
N ALA A 188 -4.73 -6.61 1.22
CA ALA A 188 -3.71 -7.41 0.53
C ALA A 188 -3.91 -8.93 0.73
N ASN A 189 -4.35 -9.33 1.91
CA ASN A 189 -4.64 -10.74 2.22
C ASN A 189 -5.87 -11.28 1.45
N LYS A 190 -6.85 -10.43 1.11
CA LYS A 190 -8.02 -10.85 0.33
C LYS A 190 -7.65 -11.44 -1.05
N PHE A 191 -6.63 -10.90 -1.69
CA PHE A 191 -6.15 -11.42 -2.98
C PHE A 191 -4.89 -12.30 -2.88
N GLY A 192 -4.52 -12.70 -1.66
CA GLY A 192 -3.51 -13.75 -1.42
C GLY A 192 -2.05 -13.33 -1.60
N LEU A 193 -1.74 -12.05 -1.80
CA LEU A 193 -0.38 -11.54 -1.99
C LEU A 193 0.18 -10.80 -0.79
N GLY A 194 -0.56 -10.68 0.31
CA GLY A 194 -0.14 -10.02 1.53
C GLY A 194 0.72 -10.91 2.42
N PHE A 195 1.87 -10.39 2.86
CA PHE A 195 2.65 -10.94 3.96
C PHE A 195 2.64 -9.93 5.10
N SER A 196 1.94 -10.22 6.18
CA SER A 196 1.76 -9.29 7.29
C SER A 196 2.81 -9.53 8.37
N ILE A 197 3.45 -8.45 8.83
CA ILE A 197 4.52 -8.48 9.84
C ILE A 197 4.05 -7.76 11.11
N ASN A 198 4.27 -8.40 12.25
CA ASN A 198 4.14 -7.75 13.55
C ASN A 198 5.32 -6.81 13.78
N PRO A 199 5.12 -5.48 13.88
CA PRO A 199 6.21 -4.50 14.02
C PRO A 199 6.99 -4.62 15.34
N GLU A 200 6.42 -5.32 16.33
CA GLU A 200 7.08 -5.55 17.62
C GLU A 200 7.96 -6.81 17.63
N ASN A 201 7.80 -7.71 16.66
CA ASN A 201 8.58 -8.94 16.58
C ASN A 201 8.89 -9.30 15.11
N LEU A 202 10.09 -8.95 14.66
CA LEU A 202 10.60 -9.33 13.34
C LEU A 202 11.67 -10.43 13.40
N LYS A 203 11.95 -10.99 14.57
CA LYS A 203 12.97 -12.02 14.71
C LYS A 203 12.63 -13.26 13.87
N GLY A 204 13.55 -13.67 13.00
CA GLY A 204 13.35 -14.82 12.12
C GLY A 204 12.50 -14.54 10.87
N ILE A 205 12.14 -13.29 10.64
CA ILE A 205 11.25 -12.89 9.53
C ILE A 205 11.78 -13.31 8.14
N GLY A 206 13.09 -13.42 7.97
CA GLY A 206 13.69 -13.88 6.72
C GLY A 206 13.28 -15.32 6.37
N ASP A 207 13.25 -16.21 7.34
CA ASP A 207 12.84 -17.60 7.13
C ASP A 207 11.32 -17.68 6.90
N GLU A 208 10.54 -16.97 7.70
CA GLU A 208 9.08 -16.91 7.55
C GLU A 208 8.67 -16.35 6.18
N LEU A 209 9.30 -15.26 5.74
CA LEU A 209 9.06 -14.65 4.43
C LEU A 209 9.43 -15.60 3.30
N MET A 210 10.55 -16.32 3.44
CA MET A 210 10.99 -17.28 2.45
C MET A 210 10.04 -18.47 2.34
N ASP A 211 9.63 -19.02 3.48
CA ASP A 211 8.70 -20.14 3.52
C ASP A 211 7.35 -19.74 2.92
N TRP A 212 6.83 -18.58 3.30
CA TRP A 212 5.61 -18.05 2.71
C TRP A 212 5.74 -17.86 1.19
N TYR A 213 6.80 -17.20 0.72
CA TYR A 213 7.02 -16.93 -0.70
C TYR A 213 7.13 -18.19 -1.54
N ASN A 214 7.79 -19.24 -1.03
CA ASN A 214 7.93 -20.52 -1.71
C ASN A 214 6.63 -21.33 -1.77
N ASN A 215 5.72 -21.12 -0.83
CA ASN A 215 4.45 -21.82 -0.71
C ASN A 215 3.26 -21.04 -1.32
N LEU A 216 3.51 -19.95 -2.04
CA LEU A 216 2.46 -19.20 -2.71
C LEU A 216 1.76 -20.07 -3.78
N ASP A 217 0.45 -20.26 -3.63
CA ASP A 217 -0.40 -20.92 -4.64
C ASP A 217 -0.76 -19.94 -5.75
N VAL A 218 -0.03 -20.03 -6.86
CA VAL A 218 -0.18 -19.13 -8.00
C VAL A 218 -1.58 -19.20 -8.61
N MET A 219 -2.24 -20.37 -8.62
CA MET A 219 -3.56 -20.53 -9.21
C MET A 219 -4.63 -19.89 -8.35
N ASP A 220 -4.62 -20.15 -7.05
CA ASP A 220 -5.55 -19.54 -6.09
C ASP A 220 -5.39 -18.01 -6.05
N ILE A 221 -4.15 -17.53 -6.01
CA ILE A 221 -3.82 -16.10 -6.04
C ILE A 221 -4.35 -15.44 -7.31
N ASN A 222 -4.10 -16.01 -8.48
CA ASN A 222 -4.56 -15.42 -9.73
C ASN A 222 -6.09 -15.31 -9.76
N HIS A 223 -6.81 -16.33 -9.28
CA HIS A 223 -8.26 -16.29 -9.19
C HIS A 223 -8.78 -15.20 -8.24
N LYS A 224 -8.27 -15.16 -7.00
CA LYS A 224 -8.65 -14.17 -5.99
C LYS A 224 -8.31 -12.75 -6.43
N ARG A 225 -7.09 -12.56 -6.95
CA ARG A 225 -6.61 -11.27 -7.43
C ARG A 225 -7.45 -10.75 -8.60
N GLU A 226 -7.82 -11.61 -9.54
CA GLU A 226 -8.61 -11.20 -10.69
C GLU A 226 -10.02 -10.78 -10.29
N ALA A 227 -10.66 -11.52 -9.39
CA ALA A 227 -11.94 -11.14 -8.82
C ALA A 227 -11.86 -9.78 -8.12
N TYR A 228 -10.91 -9.60 -7.21
CA TYR A 228 -10.73 -8.33 -6.50
C TYR A 228 -10.40 -7.15 -7.44
N ARG A 229 -9.55 -7.38 -8.45
CA ARG A 229 -9.21 -6.35 -9.46
C ARG A 229 -10.44 -5.89 -10.24
N ASN A 230 -11.30 -6.83 -10.63
CA ASN A 230 -12.53 -6.53 -11.35
C ASN A 230 -13.50 -5.72 -10.48
N ASP A 231 -13.63 -6.05 -9.19
CA ASP A 231 -14.43 -5.29 -8.23
C ASP A 231 -13.93 -3.85 -8.08
N VAL A 232 -12.61 -3.66 -7.98
CA VAL A 232 -11.97 -2.34 -7.90
C VAL A 232 -12.25 -1.50 -9.15
N ILE A 233 -12.13 -2.10 -10.34
CA ILE A 233 -12.37 -1.42 -11.62
C ILE A 233 -13.85 -1.05 -11.77
N GLU A 234 -14.75 -2.01 -11.50
CA GLU A 234 -16.19 -1.79 -11.65
C GLU A 234 -16.70 -0.76 -10.64
N ASN A 235 -16.23 -0.77 -9.39
CA ASN A 235 -16.56 0.25 -8.40
C ASN A 235 -16.19 1.65 -8.87
N ASN A 236 -14.97 1.85 -9.37
CA ASN A 236 -14.55 3.15 -9.90
C ASN A 236 -15.38 3.56 -11.13
N LYS A 237 -15.72 2.63 -12.02
CA LYS A 237 -16.56 2.90 -13.19
C LYS A 237 -17.96 3.36 -12.78
N GLN A 238 -18.60 2.69 -11.83
CA GLN A 238 -19.90 3.07 -11.29
C GLN A 238 -19.87 4.45 -10.65
N PHE A 239 -18.81 4.76 -9.91
CA PHE A 239 -18.60 6.09 -9.35
C PHE A 239 -18.53 7.17 -10.44
N TYR A 240 -17.73 6.97 -11.50
CA TYR A 240 -17.63 7.96 -12.57
C TYR A 240 -18.96 8.15 -13.34
N GLN A 241 -19.75 7.10 -13.49
CA GLN A 241 -21.11 7.20 -14.06
C GLN A 241 -22.05 8.00 -13.15
N GLU A 242 -21.99 7.80 -11.84
CA GLU A 242 -22.78 8.57 -10.86
C GLU A 242 -22.40 10.05 -10.90
N ILE A 243 -21.10 10.36 -10.96
CA ILE A 243 -20.60 11.73 -11.10
C ILE A 243 -21.12 12.37 -12.39
N GLY A 244 -21.05 11.67 -13.51
CA GLY A 244 -21.57 12.16 -14.80
C GLY A 244 -23.05 12.57 -14.73
N ARG A 245 -23.87 11.78 -14.02
CA ARG A 245 -25.29 12.12 -13.81
C ARG A 245 -25.47 13.35 -12.93
N ILE A 246 -24.69 13.48 -11.85
CA ILE A 246 -24.77 14.60 -10.90
C ILE A 246 -24.45 15.94 -11.58
N PHE A 247 -23.53 15.96 -12.52
CA PHE A 247 -23.13 17.21 -13.22
C PHE A 247 -23.98 17.54 -14.43
N ASN A 248 -24.74 16.58 -14.97
CA ASN A 248 -25.67 16.80 -16.09
C ASN A 248 -27.09 17.21 -15.63
N GLU A 249 -27.38 17.21 -14.31
CA GLU A 249 -28.58 17.75 -13.66
C GLU A 249 -28.32 19.20 -13.19
#